data_40639267b72799e1a33455fd6575728c
#
_entry.id   40639267b72799e1a33455fd6575728c
#
_cell.length_a   1.000
_cell.length_b   1.000
_cell.length_c   1.000
_cell.angle_alpha   90.00
_cell.angle_beta   90.00
_cell.angle_gamma   90.00
#
_symmetry.space_group_name_H-M   'P 1'
#
loop_
_entity.id
_entity.type
_entity.pdbx_description
1 polymer ?
#
loop_
_entity_poly.entity_id
_entity_poly.type
_entity_poly.pdbx_seq_one_letter_code
_entity_poly.pdbx_strand_id
1 'polypeptide(L)'
;DGLSIGDALFTAASASSTTGLAVTDWTGFPSGAMALLLVAVATGAMGASAGSGLRVIRAWLLCLFAARELRRQLDPKAVTLVRHGGRTLGDKELDSLTGYQIAHFGLCGIGAFMLALTGDELVDSLWTAISVVSTFGPSPTMGAFGAADELGRLGQLVMIPGMLAGRLTILPLLLAVAALQQGYRALFLGIRRLARPRR
;
A
#
# COMPACT_ATOMS: atom_id res chain seq x y z
N ASP A 1 -8.12 5.63 -32.83
CA ASP A 1 -7.92 4.18 -32.94
C ASP A 1 -8.50 3.55 -31.71
N GLY A 2 -9.52 2.69 -31.91
CA GLY A 2 -10.28 2.09 -30.80
C GLY A 2 -9.43 1.07 -30.07
N LEU A 3 -9.44 1.14 -28.72
CA LEU A 3 -8.88 0.10 -27.86
C LEU A 3 -9.46 -1.26 -28.25
N SER A 4 -8.57 -2.23 -28.48
CA SER A 4 -8.99 -3.61 -28.64
C SER A 4 -9.52 -4.15 -27.30
N ILE A 5 -10.55 -4.97 -27.35
CA ILE A 5 -11.07 -5.66 -26.15
C ILE A 5 -9.94 -6.48 -25.49
N GLY A 6 -9.02 -7.03 -26.27
CA GLY A 6 -7.85 -7.73 -25.77
C GLY A 6 -6.92 -6.85 -24.96
N ASP A 7 -6.65 -5.63 -25.41
CA ASP A 7 -5.80 -4.66 -24.71
C ASP A 7 -6.43 -4.20 -23.40
N ALA A 8 -7.75 -3.96 -23.40
CA ALA A 8 -8.49 -3.60 -22.20
C ALA A 8 -8.46 -4.73 -21.15
N LEU A 9 -8.67 -5.98 -21.56
CA LEU A 9 -8.57 -7.15 -20.68
C LEU A 9 -7.16 -7.33 -20.16
N PHE A 10 -6.13 -7.18 -20.99
CA PHE A 10 -4.75 -7.26 -20.56
C PHE A 10 -4.41 -6.20 -19.51
N THR A 11 -4.78 -4.94 -19.76
CA THR A 11 -4.55 -3.82 -18.83
C THR A 11 -5.28 -4.06 -17.51
N ALA A 12 -6.53 -4.49 -17.55
CA ALA A 12 -7.31 -4.81 -16.35
C ALA A 12 -6.69 -5.98 -15.56
N ALA A 13 -6.24 -7.04 -16.23
CA ALA A 13 -5.55 -8.17 -15.59
C ALA A 13 -4.22 -7.75 -14.99
N SER A 14 -3.42 -6.93 -15.69
CA SER A 14 -2.15 -6.39 -15.20
C SER A 14 -2.35 -5.51 -13.96
N ALA A 15 -3.36 -4.64 -13.97
CA ALA A 15 -3.68 -3.78 -12.84
C ALA A 15 -4.17 -4.57 -11.61
N SER A 16 -5.09 -5.52 -11.81
CA SER A 16 -5.65 -6.32 -10.71
C SER A 16 -4.65 -7.30 -10.10
N SER A 17 -3.70 -7.79 -10.88
CA SER A 17 -2.61 -8.65 -10.40
C SER A 17 -1.38 -7.89 -9.91
N THR A 18 -1.37 -6.56 -10.04
CA THR A 18 -0.22 -5.69 -9.74
C THR A 18 1.06 -6.12 -10.48
N THR A 19 0.92 -6.57 -11.73
CA THR A 19 2.05 -7.04 -12.55
C THR A 19 2.81 -5.87 -13.19
N GLY A 20 2.09 -4.79 -13.59
CA GLY A 20 2.68 -3.59 -14.15
C GLY A 20 3.11 -3.69 -15.61
N LEU A 21 2.71 -4.73 -16.33
CA LEU A 21 2.96 -4.85 -17.76
C LEU A 21 1.90 -4.07 -18.55
N ALA A 22 2.32 -3.32 -19.55
CA ALA A 22 1.46 -2.60 -20.47
C ALA A 22 1.73 -3.04 -21.92
N VAL A 23 0.67 -3.19 -22.71
CA VAL A 23 0.73 -3.44 -24.16
C VAL A 23 0.43 -2.15 -24.92
N THR A 24 -0.44 -1.33 -24.34
CA THR A 24 -0.87 -0.04 -24.90
C THR A 24 -0.62 1.08 -23.90
N ASP A 25 -0.52 2.29 -24.39
CA ASP A 25 -0.48 3.46 -23.54
C ASP A 25 -1.89 3.76 -22.99
N TRP A 26 -2.11 3.42 -21.73
CA TRP A 26 -3.35 3.62 -21.02
C TRP A 26 -3.44 4.97 -20.30
N THR A 27 -2.37 5.78 -20.31
CA THR A 27 -2.34 7.10 -19.65
C THR A 27 -3.32 8.08 -20.29
N GLY A 28 -3.64 7.89 -21.57
CA GLY A 28 -4.65 8.65 -22.30
C GLY A 28 -6.09 8.16 -22.13
N PHE A 29 -6.36 7.21 -21.24
CA PHE A 29 -7.72 6.71 -21.04
C PHE A 29 -8.62 7.75 -20.38
N PRO A 30 -9.95 7.67 -20.60
CA PRO A 30 -10.90 8.54 -19.92
C PRO A 30 -10.74 8.46 -18.39
N SER A 31 -10.94 9.57 -17.69
CA SER A 31 -10.75 9.66 -16.23
C SER A 31 -11.54 8.61 -15.44
N GLY A 32 -12.69 8.16 -15.93
CA GLY A 32 -13.45 7.07 -15.31
C GLY A 32 -12.71 5.71 -15.39
N ALA A 33 -12.10 5.40 -16.53
CA ALA A 33 -11.30 4.18 -16.69
C ALA A 33 -10.03 4.24 -15.82
N MET A 34 -9.37 5.40 -15.77
CA MET A 34 -8.23 5.64 -14.89
C MET A 34 -8.57 5.46 -13.42
N ALA A 35 -9.72 5.97 -12.97
CA ALA A 35 -10.20 5.77 -11.60
C ALA A 35 -10.46 4.28 -11.29
N LEU A 36 -11.04 3.52 -12.21
CA LEU A 36 -11.23 2.07 -12.04
C LEU A 36 -9.90 1.32 -11.97
N LEU A 37 -8.92 1.67 -12.82
CA LEU A 37 -7.57 1.10 -12.76
C LEU A 37 -6.90 1.42 -11.43
N LEU A 38 -7.01 2.66 -10.94
CA LEU A 38 -6.46 3.06 -9.63
C LEU A 38 -7.07 2.22 -8.49
N VAL A 39 -8.38 2.02 -8.49
CA VAL A 39 -9.06 1.17 -7.51
C VAL A 39 -8.57 -0.28 -7.60
N ALA A 40 -8.40 -0.82 -8.82
CA ALA A 40 -7.86 -2.15 -9.03
C ALA A 40 -6.42 -2.29 -8.50
N VAL A 41 -5.55 -1.33 -8.80
CA VAL A 41 -4.16 -1.28 -8.30
C VAL A 41 -4.12 -1.12 -6.78
N ALA A 42 -4.95 -0.24 -6.21
CA ALA A 42 -5.01 -0.02 -4.76
C ALA A 42 -5.50 -1.26 -4.01
N THR A 43 -6.54 -1.94 -4.52
CA THR A 43 -7.03 -3.19 -3.90
C THR A 43 -6.02 -4.32 -4.03
N GLY A 44 -5.24 -4.32 -5.11
CA GLY A 44 -4.12 -5.24 -5.31
C GLY A 44 -4.53 -6.70 -5.47
N ALA A 45 -3.54 -7.58 -5.43
CA ALA A 45 -3.68 -9.00 -5.69
C ALA A 45 -4.29 -9.81 -4.52
N MET A 46 -4.56 -11.09 -4.77
CA MET A 46 -5.06 -12.04 -3.76
C MET A 46 -4.11 -12.17 -2.56
N GLY A 47 -4.66 -12.52 -1.39
CA GLY A 47 -3.92 -12.67 -0.14
C GLY A 47 -2.76 -13.68 -0.15
N ALA A 48 -2.83 -14.68 -1.03
CA ALA A 48 -1.79 -15.71 -1.21
C ALA A 48 -0.81 -15.37 -2.36
N SER A 49 -1.01 -14.26 -3.06
CA SER A 49 -0.15 -13.82 -4.15
C SER A 49 1.10 -13.10 -3.64
N ALA A 50 2.17 -13.12 -4.44
CA ALA A 50 3.36 -12.32 -4.23
C ALA A 50 3.13 -10.82 -4.51
N GLY A 51 1.96 -10.44 -5.05
CA GLY A 51 1.55 -9.05 -5.27
C GLY A 51 1.39 -8.29 -3.96
N SER A 52 1.60 -7.00 -4.04
CA SER A 52 1.44 -6.05 -2.94
C SER A 52 0.04 -5.41 -2.96
N GLY A 53 -0.11 -4.27 -2.31
CA GLY A 53 -1.36 -3.54 -2.17
C GLY A 53 -2.14 -3.92 -0.90
N LEU A 54 -3.38 -3.45 -0.82
CA LEU A 54 -4.27 -3.71 0.32
C LEU A 54 -4.61 -5.19 0.51
N ARG A 55 -4.47 -5.98 -0.55
CA ARG A 55 -4.94 -7.36 -0.73
C ARG A 55 -6.47 -7.46 -0.60
N VAL A 56 -7.13 -7.96 -1.63
CA VAL A 56 -8.61 -8.05 -1.74
C VAL A 56 -9.26 -8.59 -0.46
N ILE A 57 -8.68 -9.62 0.17
CA ILE A 57 -9.21 -10.21 1.39
C ILE A 57 -9.24 -9.24 2.58
N ARG A 58 -8.20 -8.40 2.72
CA ARG A 58 -8.15 -7.39 3.80
C ARG A 58 -9.12 -6.26 3.53
N ALA A 59 -9.22 -5.80 2.29
CA ALA A 59 -10.21 -4.79 1.89
C ALA A 59 -11.63 -5.29 2.17
N TRP A 60 -11.93 -6.53 1.83
CA TRP A 60 -13.21 -7.17 2.13
C TRP A 60 -13.50 -7.25 3.65
N LEU A 61 -12.52 -7.70 4.44
CA LEU A 61 -12.66 -7.77 5.90
C LEU A 61 -12.85 -6.39 6.53
N LEU A 62 -12.19 -5.35 5.99
CA LEU A 62 -12.37 -3.99 6.43
C LEU A 62 -13.78 -3.49 6.16
N CYS A 63 -14.35 -3.79 4.98
CA CYS A 63 -15.76 -3.48 4.67
C CYS A 63 -16.73 -4.16 5.62
N LEU A 64 -16.49 -5.45 5.94
CA LEU A 64 -17.30 -6.19 6.92
C LEU A 64 -17.18 -5.59 8.32
N PHE A 65 -15.98 -5.17 8.70
CA PHE A 65 -15.73 -4.51 9.99
C PHE A 65 -16.44 -3.15 10.06
N ALA A 66 -16.32 -2.32 9.02
CA ALA A 66 -17.03 -1.05 8.95
C ALA A 66 -18.55 -1.23 9.00
N ALA A 67 -19.09 -2.21 8.29
CA ALA A 67 -20.52 -2.54 8.34
C ALA A 67 -20.96 -3.02 9.75
N ARG A 68 -20.09 -3.77 10.45
CA ARG A 68 -20.33 -4.20 11.85
C ARG A 68 -20.39 -2.96 12.77
N GLU A 69 -19.42 -2.07 12.66
CA GLU A 69 -19.37 -0.87 13.51
C GLU A 69 -20.57 0.05 13.29
N LEU A 70 -20.99 0.24 12.03
CA LEU A 70 -22.20 0.98 11.72
C LEU A 70 -23.47 0.35 12.35
N ARG A 71 -23.60 -0.99 12.26
CA ARG A 71 -24.72 -1.69 12.88
C ARG A 71 -24.69 -1.57 14.42
N ARG A 72 -23.52 -1.62 15.02
CA ARG A 72 -23.34 -1.47 16.47
C ARG A 72 -23.71 -0.07 16.96
N GLN A 73 -23.46 0.96 16.13
CA GLN A 73 -23.92 2.32 16.45
C GLN A 73 -25.45 2.46 16.38
N LEU A 74 -26.10 1.75 15.45
CA LEU A 74 -27.54 1.77 15.30
C LEU A 74 -28.25 0.92 16.35
N ASP A 75 -27.68 -0.20 16.73
CA ASP A 75 -28.19 -1.10 17.76
C ASP A 75 -27.05 -1.57 18.70
N PRO A 76 -26.80 -0.85 19.81
CA PRO A 76 -25.71 -1.14 20.73
C PRO A 76 -25.83 -2.52 21.43
N LYS A 77 -27.01 -3.14 21.43
CA LYS A 77 -27.25 -4.46 22.03
C LYS A 77 -27.04 -5.61 21.04
N ALA A 78 -26.87 -5.32 19.75
CA ALA A 78 -26.64 -6.35 18.75
C ALA A 78 -25.23 -6.91 18.85
N VAL A 79 -25.11 -8.21 19.14
CA VAL A 79 -23.84 -8.94 19.08
C VAL A 79 -23.59 -9.35 17.63
N THR A 80 -22.89 -8.51 16.88
CA THR A 80 -22.51 -8.78 15.49
C THR A 80 -21.10 -9.36 15.45
N LEU A 81 -20.98 -10.63 15.04
CA LEU A 81 -19.69 -11.31 14.87
C LEU A 81 -19.29 -11.27 13.39
N VAL A 82 -18.04 -10.86 13.12
CA VAL A 82 -17.47 -10.96 11.78
C VAL A 82 -16.98 -12.40 11.59
N ARG A 83 -17.55 -13.09 10.58
CA ARG A 83 -17.18 -14.46 10.22
C ARG A 83 -16.50 -14.47 8.86
N HIS A 84 -15.40 -15.19 8.77
CA HIS A 84 -14.72 -15.46 7.51
C HIS A 84 -14.24 -16.92 7.47
N GLY A 85 -14.57 -17.64 6.38
CA GLY A 85 -14.17 -19.04 6.23
C GLY A 85 -14.63 -19.97 7.35
N GLY A 86 -15.80 -19.72 7.96
CA GLY A 86 -16.33 -20.53 9.08
C GLY A 86 -15.73 -20.21 10.46
N ARG A 87 -14.72 -19.33 10.54
CA ARG A 87 -14.13 -18.85 11.81
C ARG A 87 -14.64 -17.46 12.16
N THR A 88 -14.89 -17.23 13.43
CA THR A 88 -15.13 -15.90 13.98
C THR A 88 -13.79 -15.19 14.17
N LEU A 89 -13.66 -14.00 13.61
CA LEU A 89 -12.47 -13.16 13.81
C LEU A 89 -12.59 -12.46 15.16
N GLY A 90 -11.54 -12.55 15.97
CA GLY A 90 -11.44 -11.85 17.25
C GLY A 90 -11.14 -10.36 17.07
N ASP A 91 -11.48 -9.55 18.09
CA ASP A 91 -11.24 -8.11 18.04
C ASP A 91 -9.75 -7.78 17.85
N LYS A 92 -8.83 -8.54 18.43
CA LYS A 92 -7.38 -8.35 18.25
C LYS A 92 -6.91 -8.56 16.79
N GLU A 93 -7.53 -9.49 16.07
CA GLU A 93 -7.22 -9.73 14.65
C GLU A 93 -7.72 -8.58 13.79
N LEU A 94 -8.92 -8.06 14.10
CA LEU A 94 -9.51 -6.90 13.44
C LEU A 94 -8.71 -5.61 13.69
N ASP A 95 -8.26 -5.39 14.93
CA ASP A 95 -7.40 -4.24 15.28
C ASP A 95 -6.07 -4.27 14.53
N SER A 96 -5.45 -5.43 14.41
CA SER A 96 -4.21 -5.62 13.64
C SER A 96 -4.41 -5.34 12.15
N LEU A 97 -5.54 -5.77 11.58
CA LEU A 97 -5.88 -5.50 10.18
C LEU A 97 -6.10 -4.00 9.94
N THR A 98 -6.81 -3.34 10.85
CA THR A 98 -7.08 -1.91 10.78
C THR A 98 -5.79 -1.10 10.92
N GLY A 99 -4.92 -1.45 11.85
CA GLY A 99 -3.62 -0.82 12.04
C GLY A 99 -2.73 -0.92 10.80
N TYR A 100 -2.69 -2.10 10.15
CA TYR A 100 -1.99 -2.26 8.88
C TYR A 100 -2.55 -1.35 7.79
N GLN A 101 -3.88 -1.25 7.72
CA GLN A 101 -4.56 -0.47 6.70
C GLN A 101 -4.27 1.03 6.84
N ILE A 102 -4.33 1.54 8.08
CA ILE A 102 -3.98 2.93 8.38
C ILE A 102 -2.53 3.21 8.00
N ALA A 103 -1.61 2.30 8.34
CA ALA A 103 -0.20 2.44 7.99
C ALA A 103 0.02 2.44 6.47
N HIS A 104 -0.71 1.59 5.72
CA HIS A 104 -0.63 1.54 4.25
C HIS A 104 -1.11 2.83 3.61
N PHE A 105 -2.29 3.33 3.99
CA PHE A 105 -2.80 4.61 3.48
C PHE A 105 -1.92 5.78 3.91
N GLY A 106 -1.42 5.75 5.14
CA GLY A 106 -0.48 6.75 5.63
C GLY A 106 0.80 6.81 4.78
N LEU A 107 1.34 5.65 4.43
CA LEU A 107 2.52 5.56 3.56
C LEU A 107 2.24 6.12 2.15
N CYS A 108 1.09 5.76 1.56
CA CYS A 108 0.67 6.31 0.28
C CYS A 108 0.50 7.84 0.36
N GLY A 109 -0.14 8.34 1.42
CA GLY A 109 -0.35 9.78 1.62
C GLY A 109 0.96 10.56 1.81
N ILE A 110 1.88 10.03 2.61
CA ILE A 110 3.22 10.62 2.79
C ILE A 110 4.00 10.61 1.48
N GLY A 111 3.99 9.48 0.75
CA GLY A 111 4.64 9.36 -0.55
C GLY A 111 4.09 10.37 -1.56
N ALA A 112 2.76 10.48 -1.67
CA ALA A 112 2.10 11.44 -2.54
C ALA A 112 2.44 12.89 -2.18
N PHE A 113 2.41 13.22 -0.88
CA PHE A 113 2.78 14.56 -0.41
C PHE A 113 4.23 14.91 -0.76
N MET A 114 5.15 13.97 -0.55
CA MET A 114 6.56 14.18 -0.90
C MET A 114 6.77 14.35 -2.40
N LEU A 115 6.06 13.59 -3.25
CA LEU A 115 6.10 13.78 -4.70
C LEU A 115 5.51 15.12 -5.13
N ALA A 116 4.38 15.53 -4.57
CA ALA A 116 3.79 16.83 -4.86
C ALA A 116 4.73 18.00 -4.52
N LEU A 117 5.60 17.86 -3.51
CA LEU A 117 6.65 18.84 -3.19
C LEU A 117 7.75 18.90 -4.26
N THR A 118 7.92 17.89 -5.10
CA THR A 118 8.88 17.93 -6.23
C THR A 118 8.35 18.66 -7.46
N GLY A 119 7.06 19.02 -7.46
CA GLY A 119 6.42 19.82 -8.51
C GLY A 119 5.36 19.07 -9.32
N ASP A 120 5.11 17.81 -9.02
CA ASP A 120 4.08 17.01 -9.68
C ASP A 120 2.67 17.43 -9.24
N GLU A 121 1.66 17.23 -10.10
CA GLU A 121 0.26 17.40 -9.71
C GLU A 121 -0.14 16.46 -8.58
N LEU A 122 -0.97 16.92 -7.65
CA LEU A 122 -1.36 16.14 -6.47
C LEU A 122 -2.04 14.82 -6.83
N VAL A 123 -2.88 14.82 -7.89
CA VAL A 123 -3.59 13.61 -8.34
C VAL A 123 -2.62 12.58 -8.89
N ASP A 124 -1.68 13.02 -9.71
CA ASP A 124 -0.65 12.17 -10.31
C ASP A 124 0.33 11.66 -9.26
N SER A 125 0.69 12.50 -8.29
CA SER A 125 1.49 12.13 -7.12
C SER A 125 0.80 11.05 -6.28
N LEU A 126 -0.51 11.16 -6.04
CA LEU A 126 -1.32 10.13 -5.37
C LEU A 126 -1.33 8.83 -6.16
N TRP A 127 -1.57 8.91 -7.46
CA TRP A 127 -1.56 7.76 -8.35
C TRP A 127 -0.21 7.04 -8.30
N THR A 128 0.86 7.80 -8.45
CA THR A 128 2.24 7.30 -8.42
C THR A 128 2.58 6.66 -7.08
N ALA A 129 2.24 7.30 -5.97
CA ALA A 129 2.48 6.74 -4.64
C ALA A 129 1.72 5.42 -4.42
N ILE A 130 0.45 5.34 -4.80
CA ILE A 130 -0.36 4.11 -4.71
C ILE A 130 0.23 3.03 -5.60
N SER A 131 0.61 3.36 -6.84
CA SER A 131 1.20 2.43 -7.80
C SER A 131 2.52 1.84 -7.27
N VAL A 132 3.39 2.68 -6.73
CA VAL A 132 4.68 2.28 -6.18
C VAL A 132 4.52 1.41 -4.93
N VAL A 133 3.68 1.81 -3.97
CA VAL A 133 3.42 1.05 -2.74
C VAL A 133 2.70 -0.26 -3.04
N SER A 134 1.82 -0.29 -4.05
CA SER A 134 1.17 -1.52 -4.52
C SER A 134 2.07 -2.39 -5.40
N THR A 135 3.33 -1.96 -5.66
CA THR A 135 4.30 -2.65 -6.53
C THR A 135 3.79 -2.89 -7.96
N PHE A 136 2.91 -2.01 -8.45
CA PHE A 136 2.43 -2.02 -9.82
C PHE A 136 3.46 -1.37 -10.76
N GLY A 137 3.97 -0.19 -10.40
CA GLY A 137 5.01 0.55 -11.13
C GLY A 137 4.45 1.65 -12.03
N PRO A 138 3.70 1.33 -13.09
CA PRO A 138 3.17 2.35 -14.00
C PRO A 138 2.27 3.39 -13.33
N SER A 139 2.35 4.63 -13.78
CA SER A 139 1.52 5.75 -13.29
C SER A 139 1.40 6.81 -14.39
N PRO A 140 0.49 7.79 -14.28
CA PRO A 140 0.42 8.89 -15.23
C PRO A 140 1.75 9.66 -15.36
N THR A 141 2.45 9.88 -14.26
CA THR A 141 3.77 10.56 -14.23
C THR A 141 4.88 9.70 -14.84
N MET A 142 4.89 8.39 -14.59
CA MET A 142 5.92 7.47 -15.08
C MET A 142 5.57 6.85 -16.44
N GLY A 143 4.43 7.19 -17.00
CA GLY A 143 3.91 6.58 -18.21
C GLY A 143 3.40 5.15 -18.02
N ALA A 144 2.75 4.61 -19.05
CA ALA A 144 2.20 3.26 -19.06
C ALA A 144 3.27 2.16 -18.89
N PHE A 145 4.51 2.46 -19.21
CA PHE A 145 5.64 1.53 -19.13
C PHE A 145 6.49 1.70 -17.87
N GLY A 146 6.13 2.60 -16.99
CA GLY A 146 6.78 2.78 -15.69
C GLY A 146 8.20 3.37 -15.79
N ALA A 147 8.40 4.39 -16.61
CA ALA A 147 9.68 5.08 -16.77
C ALA A 147 10.01 5.92 -15.52
N ALA A 148 10.78 5.35 -14.61
CA ALA A 148 11.09 5.97 -13.32
C ALA A 148 12.02 7.19 -13.44
N ASP A 149 12.68 7.41 -14.57
CA ASP A 149 13.51 8.58 -14.87
C ASP A 149 12.71 9.87 -14.99
N GLU A 150 11.43 9.79 -15.33
CA GLU A 150 10.52 10.93 -15.39
C GLU A 150 10.23 11.53 -14.01
N LEU A 151 10.35 10.77 -12.93
CA LEU A 151 10.18 11.26 -11.55
C LEU A 151 11.30 12.18 -11.06
N GLY A 152 12.38 12.31 -11.80
CA GLY A 152 13.56 13.00 -11.30
C GLY A 152 14.23 12.31 -10.11
N ARG A 153 15.46 12.72 -9.78
CA ARG A 153 16.26 12.05 -8.73
C ARG A 153 15.64 12.10 -7.32
N LEU A 154 15.01 13.21 -6.98
CA LEU A 154 14.36 13.35 -5.67
C LEU A 154 13.12 12.47 -5.57
N GLY A 155 12.28 12.43 -6.58
CA GLY A 155 11.11 11.54 -6.63
C GLY A 155 11.52 10.07 -6.54
N GLN A 156 12.56 9.65 -7.25
CA GLN A 156 13.09 8.29 -7.16
C GLN A 156 13.53 7.94 -5.74
N LEU A 157 14.27 8.82 -5.06
CA LEU A 157 14.72 8.61 -3.67
C LEU A 157 13.54 8.49 -2.69
N VAL A 158 12.50 9.29 -2.89
CA VAL A 158 11.29 9.26 -2.05
C VAL A 158 10.53 7.95 -2.25
N MET A 159 10.53 7.38 -3.46
CA MET A 159 9.79 6.16 -3.77
C MET A 159 10.47 4.86 -3.32
N ILE A 160 11.80 4.84 -3.12
CA ILE A 160 12.52 3.65 -2.67
C ILE A 160 11.94 3.06 -1.36
N PRO A 161 11.73 3.83 -0.28
CA PRO A 161 11.10 3.31 0.93
C PRO A 161 9.69 2.77 0.68
N GLY A 162 8.92 3.42 -0.21
CA GLY A 162 7.58 2.98 -0.60
C GLY A 162 7.58 1.60 -1.28
N MET A 163 8.48 1.39 -2.23
CA MET A 163 8.67 0.09 -2.91
C MET A 163 9.02 -1.03 -1.91
N LEU A 164 9.98 -0.76 -1.01
CA LEU A 164 10.41 -1.72 0.01
C LEU A 164 9.28 -2.05 0.99
N ALA A 165 8.58 -1.02 1.49
CA ALA A 165 7.47 -1.19 2.43
C ALA A 165 6.29 -1.93 1.79
N GLY A 166 5.98 -1.65 0.53
CA GLY A 166 4.97 -2.36 -0.23
C GLY A 166 5.29 -3.85 -0.38
N ARG A 167 6.52 -4.18 -0.75
CA ARG A 167 6.94 -5.56 -1.01
C ARG A 167 7.07 -6.41 0.25
N LEU A 168 7.67 -5.85 1.31
CA LEU A 168 7.95 -6.58 2.56
C LEU A 168 6.74 -6.67 3.49
N THR A 169 5.61 -6.07 3.13
CA THR A 169 4.52 -5.74 4.05
C THR A 169 5.03 -4.82 5.20
N ILE A 170 4.30 -3.76 5.50
CA ILE A 170 4.75 -2.69 6.40
C ILE A 170 5.14 -3.22 7.80
N LEU A 171 4.46 -4.26 8.31
CA LEU A 171 4.70 -4.81 9.64
C LEU A 171 6.10 -5.39 9.84
N PRO A 172 6.63 -6.29 9.00
CA PRO A 172 8.03 -6.77 9.11
C PRO A 172 9.05 -5.65 9.00
N LEU A 173 8.80 -4.64 8.14
CA LEU A 173 9.69 -3.50 8.01
C LEU A 173 9.74 -2.67 9.30
N LEU A 174 8.58 -2.36 9.90
CA LEU A 174 8.51 -1.65 11.18
C LEU A 174 9.17 -2.44 12.31
N LEU A 175 8.96 -3.75 12.36
CA LEU A 175 9.62 -4.61 13.34
C LEU A 175 11.14 -4.65 13.14
N ALA A 176 11.62 -4.69 11.90
CA ALA A 176 13.06 -4.63 11.62
C ALA A 176 13.67 -3.29 12.06
N VAL A 177 12.99 -2.17 11.78
CA VAL A 177 13.43 -0.83 12.22
C VAL A 177 13.42 -0.74 13.75
N ALA A 178 12.36 -1.24 14.41
CA ALA A 178 12.27 -1.26 15.86
C ALA A 178 13.37 -2.13 16.50
N ALA A 179 13.66 -3.29 15.91
CA ALA A 179 14.72 -4.19 16.36
C ALA A 179 16.12 -3.55 16.20
N LEU A 180 16.36 -2.86 15.09
CA LEU A 180 17.58 -2.08 14.89
C LEU A 180 17.73 -0.99 15.94
N GLN A 181 16.66 -0.23 16.25
CA GLN A 181 16.70 0.79 17.29
C GLN A 181 16.94 0.21 18.69
N GLN A 182 16.37 -0.95 19.00
CA GLN A 182 16.63 -1.64 20.27
C GLN A 182 18.06 -2.16 20.35
N GLY A 183 18.60 -2.72 19.26
CA GLY A 183 19.99 -3.13 19.16
C GLY A 183 20.96 -1.96 19.36
N TYR A 184 20.71 -0.82 18.74
CA TYR A 184 21.49 0.42 18.95
C TYR A 184 21.45 0.90 20.39
N ARG A 185 20.28 0.89 21.05
CA ARG A 185 20.15 1.26 22.46
C ARG A 185 20.90 0.29 23.39
N ALA A 186 20.81 -1.00 23.12
CA ALA A 186 21.54 -2.02 23.89
C ALA A 186 23.05 -1.88 23.74
N LEU A 187 23.56 -1.62 22.53
CA LEU A 187 24.97 -1.36 22.25
C LEU A 187 25.46 -0.10 22.98
N PHE A 188 24.69 0.98 22.92
CA PHE A 188 25.03 2.25 23.58
C PHE A 188 25.05 2.15 25.11
N LEU A 189 24.12 1.37 25.69
CA LEU A 189 24.08 1.10 27.12
C LEU A 189 25.21 0.16 27.55
N GLY A 190 25.58 -0.81 26.72
CA GLY A 190 26.75 -1.69 26.94
C GLY A 190 28.06 -0.91 26.96
N ILE A 191 28.27 -0.02 26.00
CA ILE A 191 29.45 0.86 25.95
C ILE A 191 29.51 1.79 27.18
N ARG A 192 28.39 2.36 27.62
CA ARG A 192 28.33 3.18 28.83
C ARG A 192 28.66 2.40 30.12
N ARG A 193 28.31 1.10 30.20
CA ARG A 193 28.66 0.25 31.34
C ARG A 193 30.14 -0.08 31.37
N LEU A 194 30.79 -0.24 30.21
CA LEU A 194 32.24 -0.49 30.12
C LEU A 194 33.08 0.77 30.38
N ALA A 195 32.51 1.96 30.11
CA ALA A 195 33.19 3.23 30.34
C ALA A 195 33.06 3.78 31.79
N ARG A 196 32.37 3.07 32.70
CA ARG A 196 32.34 3.46 34.14
C ARG A 196 33.62 2.95 34.79
N PRO A 197 34.51 3.83 35.31
CA PRO A 197 35.64 3.42 36.09
C PRO A 197 35.18 2.67 37.35
N ARG A 198 35.74 1.46 37.57
CA ARG A 198 35.57 0.72 38.82
C ARG A 198 36.13 1.63 39.96
N ARG A 199 35.25 2.12 40.79
CA ARG A 199 35.63 2.67 42.09
C ARG A 199 35.65 1.57 43.12
#